data_43a61eebd6b04309f6fcb388d31c5fac
#
_entry.id   43a61eebd6b04309f6fcb388d31c5fac
#
_cell.length_a   1.000
_cell.length_b   1.000
_cell.length_c   1.000
_cell.angle_alpha   90.00
_cell.angle_beta   90.00
_cell.angle_gamma   90.00
#
_symmetry.space_group_name_H-M   'P 1'
#
loop_
_entity.id
_entity.type
_entity.pdbx_description
1 polymer ?
#
loop_
_entity_poly.entity_id
_entity_poly.type
_entity_poly.pdbx_seq_one_letter_code
_entity_poly.pdbx_strand_id
1 'polypeptide(L)'
;MFHNYSNQPEVSNNFTRETYRLLTTYRGLKLKSGYHPEADAILIGIIKSPEPIYETLTPNSLRVAQKKAQNVIGDKRQNFYIPGTTDVTLMLQVIVIKKPTEEELTLLKSGLGDKVRLTSRVIFNDTIPLRSQFAREIFDNEEVSVNATQNAGIQRKVIRSMAEQAAISVRDMILYAF
;
A
#
# COMPACT_ATOMS: atom_id res chain seq x y z
N MET A 1 -12.00 2.50 6.42
CA MET A 1 -10.75 3.16 6.80
C MET A 1 -9.58 2.20 6.63
N PHE A 2 -8.45 2.66 6.08
CA PHE A 2 -7.28 1.81 5.88
C PHE A 2 -6.19 2.18 6.89
N HIS A 3 -5.62 1.15 7.53
CA HIS A 3 -4.51 1.27 8.48
C HIS A 3 -3.22 0.79 7.82
N ASN A 4 -2.15 1.56 7.97
CA ASN A 4 -0.85 1.25 7.38
C ASN A 4 0.11 0.67 8.43
N TYR A 5 0.46 -0.59 8.26
CA TYR A 5 1.50 -1.31 9.00
C TYR A 5 2.62 -1.79 8.07
N SER A 6 2.69 -1.21 6.88
CA SER A 6 3.76 -1.46 5.93
C SER A 6 4.92 -0.50 6.14
N ASN A 7 6.04 -0.79 5.50
CA ASN A 7 7.19 0.11 5.46
C ASN A 7 7.07 1.26 4.42
N GLN A 8 5.90 1.39 3.76
CA GLN A 8 5.65 2.43 2.75
C GLN A 8 4.85 3.58 3.37
N PRO A 9 5.33 4.83 3.29
CA PRO A 9 4.59 5.98 3.81
C PRO A 9 3.36 6.31 2.94
N GLU A 10 2.40 7.02 3.53
CA GLU A 10 1.21 7.59 2.85
C GLU A 10 0.27 6.58 2.14
N VAL A 11 0.52 5.27 2.26
CA VAL A 11 -0.25 4.24 1.57
C VAL A 11 -1.71 4.26 2.01
N SER A 12 -1.98 4.37 3.32
CA SER A 12 -3.34 4.35 3.86
C SER A 12 -4.24 5.45 3.29
N ASN A 13 -3.70 6.65 3.09
CA ASN A 13 -4.44 7.78 2.52
C ASN A 13 -4.81 7.52 1.05
N ASN A 14 -3.89 7.00 0.25
CA ASN A 14 -4.14 6.66 -1.15
C ASN A 14 -5.22 5.57 -1.25
N PHE A 15 -5.10 4.50 -0.48
CA PHE A 15 -6.07 3.39 -0.49
C PHE A 15 -7.45 3.83 0.01
N THR A 16 -7.51 4.61 1.08
CA THR A 16 -8.78 5.16 1.60
C THR A 16 -9.45 6.04 0.55
N ARG A 17 -8.71 6.95 -0.06
CA ARG A 17 -9.24 7.88 -1.06
C ARG A 17 -9.75 7.16 -2.30
N GLU A 18 -8.97 6.26 -2.89
CA GLU A 18 -9.38 5.59 -4.14
C GLU A 18 -10.54 4.63 -3.90
N THR A 19 -10.54 3.90 -2.78
CA THR A 19 -11.68 3.05 -2.40
C THR A 19 -12.94 3.87 -2.17
N TYR A 20 -12.86 4.97 -1.42
CA TYR A 20 -13.99 5.87 -1.19
C TYR A 20 -14.51 6.44 -2.51
N ARG A 21 -13.63 6.98 -3.37
CA ARG A 21 -13.96 7.53 -4.68
C ARG A 21 -14.73 6.51 -5.54
N LEU A 22 -14.25 5.26 -5.59
CA LEU A 22 -14.86 4.23 -6.40
C LEU A 22 -16.22 3.79 -5.84
N LEU A 23 -16.31 3.54 -4.53
CA LEU A 23 -17.54 3.06 -3.90
C LEU A 23 -18.65 4.12 -3.88
N THR A 24 -18.34 5.41 -3.84
CA THR A 24 -19.34 6.50 -3.91
C THR A 24 -20.05 6.58 -5.27
N THR A 25 -19.53 5.95 -6.31
CA THR A 25 -20.20 5.90 -7.61
C THR A 25 -21.43 4.98 -7.61
N TYR A 26 -21.58 4.13 -6.60
CA TYR A 26 -22.68 3.15 -6.51
C TYR A 26 -23.83 3.71 -5.68
N ARG A 27 -25.00 3.88 -6.33
CA ARG A 27 -26.20 4.48 -5.72
C ARG A 27 -26.75 3.69 -4.51
N GLY A 28 -26.49 2.39 -4.44
CA GLY A 28 -26.93 1.51 -3.34
C GLY A 28 -26.09 1.62 -2.07
N LEU A 29 -24.91 2.25 -2.12
CA LEU A 29 -23.98 2.34 -1.00
C LEU A 29 -23.99 3.75 -0.42
N LYS A 30 -24.33 3.88 0.87
CA LYS A 30 -24.19 5.13 1.63
C LYS A 30 -22.91 5.06 2.47
N LEU A 31 -21.85 5.69 1.99
CA LEU A 31 -20.56 5.70 2.68
C LEU A 31 -20.46 6.85 3.68
N LYS A 32 -20.02 6.53 4.88
CA LYS A 32 -19.65 7.50 5.92
C LYS A 32 -18.18 7.29 6.29
N SER A 33 -17.44 8.37 6.50
CA SER A 33 -16.06 8.29 6.97
C SER A 33 -16.03 8.19 8.49
N GLY A 34 -15.18 7.30 9.02
CA GLY A 34 -15.08 7.04 10.44
C GLY A 34 -16.01 5.93 10.95
N TYR A 35 -16.06 5.79 12.28
CA TYR A 35 -16.93 4.82 12.95
C TYR A 35 -18.30 5.44 13.21
N HIS A 36 -19.34 4.79 12.69
CA HIS A 36 -20.73 5.17 12.91
C HIS A 36 -21.50 3.96 13.46
N PRO A 37 -22.00 4.02 14.71
CA PRO A 37 -22.73 2.90 15.33
C PRO A 37 -23.98 2.48 14.55
N GLU A 38 -24.59 3.41 13.83
CA GLU A 38 -25.79 3.16 13.02
C GLU A 38 -25.48 2.57 11.63
N ALA A 39 -24.20 2.38 11.26
CA ALA A 39 -23.83 1.79 9.98
C ALA A 39 -24.17 0.28 9.98
N ASP A 40 -24.68 -0.21 8.86
CA ASP A 40 -24.99 -1.63 8.68
C ASP A 40 -23.75 -2.51 8.73
N ALA A 41 -22.64 -2.00 8.18
CA ALA A 41 -21.35 -2.67 8.18
C ALA A 41 -20.19 -1.68 8.20
N ILE A 42 -19.04 -2.14 8.67
CA ILE A 42 -17.79 -1.38 8.67
C ILE A 42 -16.79 -2.08 7.75
N LEU A 43 -16.20 -1.30 6.85
CA LEU A 43 -15.08 -1.71 6.01
C LEU A 43 -13.78 -1.22 6.66
N ILE A 44 -12.87 -2.15 6.90
CA ILE A 44 -11.51 -1.88 7.38
C ILE A 44 -10.53 -2.57 6.46
N GLY A 45 -9.50 -1.84 6.05
CA GLY A 45 -8.34 -2.35 5.34
C GLY A 45 -7.10 -2.27 6.22
N ILE A 46 -6.32 -3.33 6.23
CA ILE A 46 -5.05 -3.43 6.96
C ILE A 46 -3.96 -3.69 5.92
N ILE A 47 -3.04 -2.74 5.78
CA ILE A 47 -1.96 -2.84 4.80
C ILE A 47 -0.69 -3.24 5.53
N LYS A 48 -0.09 -4.34 5.12
CA LYS A 48 1.14 -4.90 5.69
C LYS A 48 2.20 -5.10 4.60
N SER A 49 3.47 -5.08 4.98
CA SER A 49 4.53 -5.66 4.15
C SER A 49 4.49 -7.18 4.27
N PRO A 50 4.91 -7.93 3.23
CA PRO A 50 5.02 -9.39 3.34
C PRO A 50 6.02 -9.79 4.43
N GLU A 51 5.78 -10.90 5.09
CA GLU A 51 6.69 -11.49 6.05
C GLU A 51 7.42 -12.72 5.44
N PRO A 52 8.71 -12.90 5.69
CA PRO A 52 9.61 -11.98 6.40
C PRO A 52 9.71 -10.64 5.66
N ILE A 53 9.92 -9.55 6.41
CA ILE A 53 10.12 -8.21 5.84
C ILE A 53 11.44 -8.22 5.07
N TYR A 54 11.45 -8.89 3.95
CA TYR A 54 12.46 -8.60 2.92
C TYR A 54 12.17 -7.20 2.39
N GLU A 55 13.22 -6.50 2.05
CA GLU A 55 13.09 -5.19 1.43
C GLU A 55 11.99 -5.24 0.39
N THR A 56 10.97 -4.42 0.54
CA THR A 56 9.94 -4.22 -0.47
C THR A 56 10.56 -3.69 -1.77
N LEU A 57 11.86 -3.45 -1.72
CA LEU A 57 12.71 -2.93 -2.78
C LEU A 57 13.75 -3.98 -3.12
N THR A 58 13.46 -4.86 -4.06
CA THR A 58 14.43 -5.83 -4.56
C THR A 58 15.08 -5.27 -5.81
N PRO A 59 16.39 -5.03 -5.84
CA PRO A 59 17.08 -4.59 -7.04
C PRO A 59 17.19 -5.75 -8.03
N ASN A 60 16.44 -5.71 -9.14
CA ASN A 60 16.52 -6.71 -10.19
C ASN A 60 17.69 -6.48 -11.15
N SER A 61 18.16 -5.24 -11.25
CA SER A 61 19.38 -4.89 -11.98
C SER A 61 20.15 -3.80 -11.24
N LEU A 62 21.46 -3.91 -11.26
CA LEU A 62 22.34 -2.95 -10.64
C LEU A 62 23.07 -2.14 -11.75
N ARG A 63 23.05 -0.83 -11.64
CA ARG A 63 23.88 0.06 -12.45
C ARG A 63 25.03 0.61 -11.63
N VAL A 64 26.21 0.60 -12.21
CA VAL A 64 27.40 1.20 -11.58
C VAL A 64 27.38 2.68 -11.86
N ALA A 65 27.22 3.50 -10.83
CA ALA A 65 27.25 4.96 -10.93
C ALA A 65 28.63 5.52 -10.60
N GLN A 66 29.66 5.02 -11.30
CA GLN A 66 31.08 5.41 -11.02
C GLN A 66 31.32 6.91 -11.10
N LYS A 67 30.83 7.59 -12.15
CA LYS A 67 31.07 9.02 -12.34
C LYS A 67 30.43 9.90 -11.25
N LYS A 68 29.26 9.52 -10.74
CA LYS A 68 28.56 10.33 -9.73
C LYS A 68 29.12 10.11 -8.32
N ALA A 69 29.61 8.92 -8.04
CA ALA A 69 30.27 8.65 -6.77
C ALA A 69 31.57 9.46 -6.63
N GLN A 70 32.32 9.63 -7.70
CA GLN A 70 33.58 10.44 -7.70
C GLN A 70 33.32 11.91 -7.36
N ASN A 71 32.26 12.50 -7.90
CA ASN A 71 31.96 13.92 -7.68
C ASN A 71 31.41 14.23 -6.27
N VAL A 72 30.78 13.27 -5.63
CA VAL A 72 30.12 13.47 -4.32
C VAL A 72 30.99 13.05 -3.16
N ILE A 73 31.91 12.14 -3.37
CA ILE A 73 32.53 11.42 -2.27
C ILE A 73 34.07 11.36 -2.36
N GLY A 74 34.69 11.89 -3.41
CA GLY A 74 36.16 11.90 -3.60
C GLY A 74 36.79 10.57 -4.04
N ASP A 75 38.04 10.63 -4.51
CA ASP A 75 38.72 9.57 -5.27
C ASP A 75 38.96 8.21 -4.60
N LYS A 76 38.58 8.00 -3.35
CA LYS A 76 38.90 6.78 -2.59
C LYS A 76 37.74 5.79 -2.43
N ARG A 77 36.73 5.82 -3.29
CA ARG A 77 35.52 5.04 -3.02
C ARG A 77 35.21 3.91 -3.97
N GLN A 78 34.63 2.89 -3.34
CA GLN A 78 34.10 1.70 -4.00
C GLN A 78 32.97 2.05 -4.96
N ASN A 79 32.77 1.22 -5.97
CA ASN A 79 31.67 1.33 -6.90
C ASN A 79 30.32 1.50 -6.20
N PHE A 80 29.59 2.51 -6.57
CA PHE A 80 28.23 2.74 -6.06
C PHE A 80 27.21 2.06 -6.94
N TYR A 81 26.45 1.12 -6.37
CA TYR A 81 25.44 0.38 -7.11
C TYR A 81 24.07 0.98 -6.87
N ILE A 82 23.37 1.29 -7.94
CA ILE A 82 21.99 1.80 -7.90
C ILE A 82 21.08 0.73 -8.51
N PRO A 83 20.01 0.32 -7.82
CA PRO A 83 19.05 -0.60 -8.40
C PRO A 83 18.44 -0.03 -9.67
N GLY A 84 18.42 -0.82 -10.76
CA GLY A 84 17.79 -0.42 -12.02
C GLY A 84 16.27 -0.54 -11.98
N THR A 85 15.75 -1.50 -11.21
CA THR A 85 14.31 -1.71 -11.00
C THR A 85 14.01 -1.88 -9.53
N THR A 86 12.78 -1.59 -9.18
CA THR A 86 12.27 -1.72 -7.81
C THR A 86 10.93 -2.44 -7.82
N ASP A 87 10.81 -3.48 -7.03
CA ASP A 87 9.57 -4.20 -6.79
C ASP A 87 8.93 -3.69 -5.50
N VAL A 88 7.64 -3.35 -5.56
CA VAL A 88 6.84 -2.99 -4.39
C VAL A 88 5.81 -4.08 -4.16
N THR A 89 5.85 -4.71 -3.01
CA THR A 89 4.88 -5.72 -2.61
C THR A 89 4.19 -5.31 -1.33
N LEU A 90 2.87 -5.36 -1.33
CA LEU A 90 2.01 -5.08 -0.17
C LEU A 90 0.99 -6.19 -0.03
N MET A 91 0.56 -6.44 1.19
CA MET A 91 -0.55 -7.33 1.53
C MET A 91 -1.68 -6.46 2.08
N LEU A 92 -2.81 -6.44 1.39
CA LEU A 92 -4.00 -5.72 1.83
C LEU A 92 -5.01 -6.73 2.38
N GLN A 93 -5.18 -6.76 3.69
CA GLN A 93 -6.28 -7.49 4.33
C GLN A 93 -7.51 -6.59 4.35
N VAL A 94 -8.61 -7.08 3.80
CA VAL A 94 -9.90 -6.37 3.75
C VAL A 94 -10.91 -7.12 4.59
N ILE A 95 -11.50 -6.41 5.55
CA ILE A 95 -12.47 -6.96 6.48
C ILE A 95 -13.74 -6.13 6.41
N VAL A 96 -14.87 -6.79 6.18
CA VAL A 96 -16.20 -6.19 6.33
C VAL A 96 -16.96 -6.93 7.43
N ILE A 97 -17.39 -6.19 8.44
CA ILE A 97 -18.04 -6.73 9.62
C ILE A 97 -19.30 -5.94 9.97
N LYS A 98 -20.41 -6.63 10.28
CA LYS A 98 -21.65 -6.05 10.77
C LYS A 98 -21.56 -5.78 12.26
N LYS A 99 -21.81 -4.55 12.69
CA LYS A 99 -21.89 -4.13 14.10
C LYS A 99 -20.80 -4.76 14.98
N PRO A 100 -19.51 -4.46 14.73
CA PRO A 100 -18.42 -5.04 15.49
C PRO A 100 -18.51 -4.64 16.98
N THR A 101 -17.99 -5.49 17.86
CA THR A 101 -17.80 -5.15 19.27
C THR A 101 -16.62 -4.20 19.45
N GLU A 102 -16.53 -3.58 20.62
CA GLU A 102 -15.38 -2.70 20.93
C GLU A 102 -14.05 -3.47 20.94
N GLU A 103 -14.07 -4.74 21.38
CA GLU A 103 -12.89 -5.61 21.33
C GLU A 103 -12.43 -5.87 19.89
N GLU A 104 -13.38 -6.24 19.01
CA GLU A 104 -13.11 -6.44 17.60
C GLU A 104 -12.58 -5.17 16.93
N LEU A 105 -13.16 -4.01 17.25
CA LEU A 105 -12.67 -2.72 16.76
C LEU A 105 -11.25 -2.40 17.22
N THR A 106 -10.92 -2.75 18.46
CA THR A 106 -9.59 -2.56 19.01
C THR A 106 -8.57 -3.45 18.30
N LEU A 107 -8.90 -4.73 18.06
CA LEU A 107 -8.06 -5.65 17.30
C LEU A 107 -7.84 -5.16 15.85
N LEU A 108 -8.91 -4.70 15.20
CA LEU A 108 -8.83 -4.16 13.83
C LEU A 108 -7.97 -2.91 13.76
N LYS A 109 -8.12 -1.98 14.71
CA LYS A 109 -7.32 -0.75 14.78
C LYS A 109 -5.84 -1.01 15.07
N SER A 110 -5.51 -2.08 15.79
CA SER A 110 -4.13 -2.47 16.08
C SER A 110 -3.47 -3.33 14.98
N GLY A 111 -4.15 -3.54 13.84
CA GLY A 111 -3.60 -4.32 12.73
C GLY A 111 -3.66 -5.83 12.94
N LEU A 112 -4.39 -6.29 13.96
CA LEU A 112 -4.54 -7.69 14.31
C LEU A 112 -5.82 -8.30 13.73
N GLY A 113 -6.15 -7.95 12.48
CA GLY A 113 -7.33 -8.46 11.78
C GLY A 113 -7.41 -9.99 11.70
N ASP A 114 -6.26 -10.66 11.69
CA ASP A 114 -6.18 -12.13 11.70
C ASP A 114 -6.72 -12.75 12.98
N LYS A 115 -6.77 -11.98 14.08
CA LYS A 115 -7.32 -12.42 15.37
C LYS A 115 -8.82 -12.18 15.50
N VAL A 116 -9.42 -11.48 14.55
CA VAL A 116 -10.87 -11.32 14.50
C VAL A 116 -11.49 -12.67 14.12
N ARG A 117 -12.25 -13.26 15.03
CA ARG A 117 -12.87 -14.55 14.78
C ARG A 117 -13.89 -14.44 13.65
N LEU A 118 -13.87 -15.42 12.76
CA LEU A 118 -14.89 -15.58 11.73
C LEU A 118 -16.22 -15.93 12.44
N THR A 119 -17.07 -14.94 12.56
CA THR A 119 -18.42 -15.06 13.12
C THR A 119 -19.43 -14.77 12.02
N SER A 120 -20.71 -15.03 12.27
CA SER A 120 -21.80 -14.67 11.34
C SER A 120 -21.89 -13.16 11.07
N ARG A 121 -21.19 -12.33 11.84
CA ARG A 121 -21.12 -10.88 11.64
C ARG A 121 -20.02 -10.47 10.63
N VAL A 122 -19.00 -11.30 10.45
CA VAL A 122 -17.95 -11.05 9.45
C VAL A 122 -18.49 -11.46 8.09
N ILE A 123 -18.68 -10.48 7.23
CA ILE A 123 -19.17 -10.70 5.86
C ILE A 123 -18.05 -11.30 5.02
N PHE A 124 -16.86 -10.69 5.10
CA PHE A 124 -15.64 -11.27 4.55
C PHE A 124 -14.39 -10.77 5.29
N ASN A 125 -13.33 -11.56 5.22
CA ASN A 125 -12.00 -11.26 5.72
C ASN A 125 -11.00 -11.93 4.78
N ASP A 126 -10.56 -11.19 3.77
CA ASP A 126 -9.69 -11.69 2.72
C ASP A 126 -8.42 -10.85 2.59
N THR A 127 -7.36 -11.48 2.09
CA THR A 127 -6.08 -10.83 1.87
C THR A 127 -5.74 -10.77 0.38
N ILE A 128 -5.54 -9.57 -0.12
CA ILE A 128 -5.18 -9.29 -1.52
C ILE A 128 -3.68 -9.02 -1.60
N PRO A 129 -2.90 -9.85 -2.29
CA PRO A 129 -1.51 -9.53 -2.60
C PRO A 129 -1.46 -8.49 -3.71
N LEU A 130 -0.74 -7.41 -3.47
CA LEU A 130 -0.54 -6.31 -4.42
C LEU A 130 0.94 -6.26 -4.78
N ARG A 131 1.26 -6.30 -6.07
CA ARG A 131 2.63 -6.24 -6.56
C ARG A 131 2.72 -5.27 -7.72
N SER A 132 3.76 -4.46 -7.72
CA SER A 132 4.08 -3.58 -8.83
C SER A 132 5.58 -3.40 -8.94
N GLN A 133 6.06 -3.21 -10.17
CA GLN A 133 7.47 -2.98 -10.47
C GLN A 133 7.61 -1.67 -11.21
N PHE A 134 8.71 -0.95 -10.96
CA PHE A 134 9.06 0.22 -11.73
C PHE A 134 10.55 0.30 -12.00
N ALA A 135 10.91 0.81 -13.18
CA ALA A 135 12.28 1.16 -13.50
C ALA A 135 12.68 2.45 -12.81
N ARG A 136 13.89 2.48 -12.26
CA ARG A 136 14.46 3.73 -11.73
C ARG A 136 15.09 4.53 -12.85
N GLU A 137 14.78 5.80 -12.88
CA GLU A 137 15.40 6.75 -13.78
C GLU A 137 16.69 7.28 -13.13
N ILE A 138 17.78 7.22 -13.88
CA ILE A 138 19.10 7.70 -13.45
C ILE A 138 19.65 8.52 -14.61
N PHE A 139 19.66 9.82 -14.44
CA PHE A 139 20.20 10.75 -15.43
C PHE A 139 21.63 11.11 -15.03
N ASP A 140 22.57 10.86 -15.94
CA ASP A 140 24.00 11.06 -15.67
C ASP A 140 24.38 12.54 -15.48
N ASN A 141 23.57 13.44 -16.02
CA ASN A 141 23.81 14.88 -15.98
C ASN A 141 23.13 15.57 -14.77
N GLU A 142 22.37 14.85 -13.96
CA GLU A 142 21.65 15.41 -12.82
C GLU A 142 22.30 15.04 -11.49
N GLU A 143 22.08 15.89 -10.48
CA GLU A 143 22.52 15.62 -9.13
C GLU A 143 21.81 14.39 -8.53
N VAL A 144 22.48 13.72 -7.59
CA VAL A 144 21.92 12.53 -6.90
C VAL A 144 20.60 12.84 -6.19
N SER A 145 20.47 14.04 -5.61
CA SER A 145 19.28 14.54 -4.95
C SER A 145 18.08 14.66 -5.92
N VAL A 146 18.32 15.13 -7.14
CA VAL A 146 17.29 15.25 -8.19
C VAL A 146 16.81 13.87 -8.63
N ASN A 147 17.73 12.95 -8.94
CA ASN A 147 17.38 11.57 -9.26
C ASN A 147 16.60 10.87 -8.13
N ALA A 148 16.98 11.09 -6.87
CA ALA A 148 16.27 10.54 -5.72
C ALA A 148 14.83 11.08 -5.64
N THR A 149 14.65 12.38 -5.88
CA THR A 149 13.32 13.02 -5.86
C THR A 149 12.43 12.52 -7.00
N GLN A 150 12.98 12.37 -8.19
CA GLN A 150 12.26 11.81 -9.34
C GLN A 150 11.81 10.36 -9.08
N ASN A 151 12.72 9.52 -8.59
CA ASN A 151 12.40 8.13 -8.25
C ASN A 151 11.37 8.02 -7.12
N ALA A 152 11.41 8.90 -6.13
CA ALA A 152 10.36 9.00 -5.12
C ALA A 152 9.00 9.39 -5.75
N GLY A 153 9.00 10.27 -6.75
CA GLY A 153 7.82 10.62 -7.53
C GLY A 153 7.24 9.42 -8.30
N ILE A 154 8.10 8.62 -8.93
CA ILE A 154 7.69 7.39 -9.64
C ILE A 154 7.10 6.39 -8.64
N GLN A 155 7.74 6.16 -7.50
CA GLN A 155 7.24 5.27 -6.46
C GLN A 155 5.85 5.69 -5.96
N ARG A 156 5.61 6.99 -5.73
CA ARG A 156 4.28 7.50 -5.36
C ARG A 156 3.20 7.21 -6.41
N LYS A 157 3.53 7.37 -7.70
CA LYS A 157 2.61 7.01 -8.80
C LYS A 157 2.28 5.52 -8.79
N VAL A 158 3.28 4.67 -8.58
CA VAL A 158 3.11 3.21 -8.49
C VAL A 158 2.20 2.84 -7.32
N ILE A 159 2.44 3.39 -6.12
CA ILE A 159 1.59 3.16 -4.94
C ILE A 159 0.15 3.61 -5.22
N ARG A 160 -0.04 4.73 -5.91
CA ARG A 160 -1.37 5.19 -6.31
C ARG A 160 -2.06 4.21 -7.25
N SER A 161 -1.36 3.71 -8.27
CA SER A 161 -1.90 2.71 -9.19
C SER A 161 -2.26 1.41 -8.45
N MET A 162 -1.45 0.97 -7.49
CA MET A 162 -1.78 -0.17 -6.62
C MET A 162 -3.05 0.10 -5.80
N ALA A 163 -3.23 1.31 -5.31
CA ALA A 163 -4.45 1.70 -4.58
C ALA A 163 -5.69 1.67 -5.47
N GLU A 164 -5.58 2.09 -6.73
CA GLU A 164 -6.67 2.01 -7.71
C GLU A 164 -7.05 0.55 -8.02
N GLN A 165 -6.08 -0.33 -8.22
CA GLN A 165 -6.30 -1.77 -8.40
C GLN A 165 -6.96 -2.41 -7.16
N ALA A 166 -6.46 -2.09 -5.98
CA ALA A 166 -7.04 -2.56 -4.72
C ALA A 166 -8.49 -2.10 -4.54
N ALA A 167 -8.79 -0.85 -4.89
CA ALA A 167 -10.15 -0.30 -4.82
C ALA A 167 -11.11 -1.08 -5.71
N ILE A 168 -10.68 -1.48 -6.91
CA ILE A 168 -11.47 -2.33 -7.81
C ILE A 168 -11.75 -3.69 -7.16
N SER A 169 -10.74 -4.35 -6.61
CA SER A 169 -10.92 -5.63 -5.93
C SER A 169 -11.85 -5.53 -4.73
N VAL A 170 -11.69 -4.49 -3.90
CA VAL A 170 -12.57 -4.23 -2.75
C VAL A 170 -14.01 -3.99 -3.20
N ARG A 171 -14.22 -3.22 -4.27
CA ARG A 171 -15.54 -3.02 -4.85
C ARG A 171 -16.18 -4.35 -5.25
N ASP A 172 -15.44 -5.18 -5.98
CA ASP A 172 -15.96 -6.45 -6.47
C ASP A 172 -16.33 -7.37 -5.29
N MET A 173 -15.50 -7.46 -4.26
CA MET A 173 -15.81 -8.18 -3.03
C MET A 173 -17.11 -7.69 -2.38
N ILE A 174 -17.31 -6.37 -2.28
CA ILE A 174 -18.52 -5.80 -1.69
C ILE A 174 -19.75 -6.14 -2.55
N LEU A 175 -19.65 -5.99 -3.88
CA LEU A 175 -20.78 -6.26 -4.78
C LEU A 175 -21.17 -7.74 -4.82
N TYR A 176 -20.24 -8.66 -4.56
CA TYR A 176 -20.54 -10.09 -4.44
C TYR A 176 -21.09 -10.48 -3.06
N ALA A 177 -20.88 -9.66 -2.04
CA ALA A 177 -21.30 -9.93 -0.68
C ALA A 177 -22.71 -9.42 -0.33
N PHE A 178 -23.28 -8.55 -1.15
CA PHE A 178 -24.60 -7.93 -1.01
C PHE A 178 -25.44 -8.07 -2.27
#